data_d187f746207568ed5152e3a36098e4f7
#
_entry.id   d187f746207568ed5152e3a36098e4f7
#
_cell.length_a   1.000
_cell.length_b   1.000
_cell.length_c   1.000
_cell.angle_alpha   90.00
_cell.angle_beta   90.00
_cell.angle_gamma   90.00
#
_symmetry.space_group_name_H-M   'P 1'
#
loop_
_entity.id
_entity.type
_entity.pdbx_description
1 polymer ?
#
loop_
_entity_poly.entity_id
_entity_poly.type
_entity_poly.pdbx_seq_one_letter_code
_entity_poly.pdbx_strand_id
1 'polypeptide(L)'
;MASPRHLLPLLLLLALLAPSSSAAPGKLSLVNGVLFTGGSVKRGPYFETIKKVFQYVLDKNDAGVPFPLFAQCLGFELVSMIVSKDNNILESFHASDQASTLQFPNYSSLQGSVFERFHPDLIKKLSTSCLVMQNHKNNYLYLLVFPNMVYFLNWSKYGISPKRLRENDALSSFFKILTISPDENGEVYVSTVEAQKYPITCTQWHPEKAIFEWRKPMIPHSEDAVQVTQNFANYFISQARKSPNRPPADKVLDNLIYNYIPTFSGKTSKSFELVYLFS
;
A
#
# COMPACT_ATOMS: atom_id res chain seq x y z
N MET A 1 36.88 21.90 -2.05
CA MET A 1 35.76 21.40 -2.86
C MET A 1 35.06 20.30 -2.06
N ALA A 2 33.95 20.61 -1.41
CA ALA A 2 33.21 19.65 -0.59
C ALA A 2 32.25 18.87 -1.50
N SER A 3 32.40 17.55 -1.54
CA SER A 3 31.50 16.62 -2.24
C SER A 3 30.10 16.73 -1.66
N PRO A 4 29.04 16.84 -2.49
CA PRO A 4 27.68 16.80 -1.98
C PRO A 4 27.38 15.38 -1.48
N ARG A 5 27.29 15.22 -0.16
CA ARG A 5 26.78 14.00 0.45
C ARG A 5 25.28 13.91 0.10
N HIS A 6 24.98 13.09 -0.89
CA HIS A 6 23.62 12.67 -1.18
C HIS A 6 23.11 11.82 -0.01
N LEU A 7 22.46 12.47 0.98
CA LEU A 7 21.69 11.77 2.00
C LEU A 7 20.52 11.08 1.28
N LEU A 8 20.59 9.77 1.13
CA LEU A 8 19.45 8.96 0.70
C LEU A 8 18.30 9.19 1.71
N PRO A 9 17.11 9.53 1.24
CA PRO A 9 15.95 9.55 2.12
C PRO A 9 15.67 8.12 2.59
N LEU A 10 15.66 7.94 3.90
CA LEU A 10 15.38 6.65 4.52
C LEU A 10 13.90 6.34 4.38
N LEU A 11 13.58 5.32 3.60
CA LEU A 11 12.27 4.70 3.58
C LEU A 11 12.25 3.63 4.66
N LEU A 12 11.62 3.91 5.80
CA LEU A 12 11.38 2.88 6.80
C LEU A 12 10.15 2.08 6.36
N LEU A 13 10.39 0.85 5.89
CA LEU A 13 9.32 -0.15 5.78
C LEU A 13 8.95 -0.53 7.22
N LEU A 14 7.90 0.11 7.75
CA LEU A 14 7.47 -0.14 9.12
C LEU A 14 6.70 -1.45 9.16
N ALA A 15 7.41 -2.58 9.27
CA ALA A 15 6.83 -3.79 9.84
C ALA A 15 6.66 -3.54 11.35
N LEU A 16 5.59 -2.84 11.74
CA LEU A 16 5.23 -2.62 13.14
C LEU A 16 4.65 -3.91 13.72
N LEU A 17 5.52 -4.80 14.12
CA LEU A 17 5.19 -5.95 14.95
C LEU A 17 6.00 -5.86 16.26
N ALA A 18 5.61 -4.95 17.14
CA ALA A 18 6.03 -5.01 18.53
C ALA A 18 4.89 -4.47 19.43
N PRO A 19 4.54 -5.18 20.52
CA PRO A 19 3.39 -4.83 21.36
C PRO A 19 3.62 -3.65 22.32
N SER A 20 4.68 -2.85 22.19
CA SER A 20 4.88 -1.68 23.02
C SER A 20 4.30 -0.43 22.36
N SER A 21 3.12 -0.03 22.79
CA SER A 21 2.35 1.13 22.30
C SER A 21 3.03 2.51 22.43
N SER A 22 4.19 2.60 23.05
CA SER A 22 4.94 3.85 23.26
C SER A 22 6.07 4.10 22.26
N ALA A 23 6.51 3.09 21.50
CA ALA A 23 7.67 3.20 20.60
C ALA A 23 7.38 3.81 19.22
N ALA A 24 6.12 3.77 18.76
CA ALA A 24 5.77 4.20 17.39
C ALA A 24 6.00 5.72 17.16
N PRO A 25 5.60 6.66 18.04
CA PRO A 25 5.83 8.08 17.80
C PRO A 25 7.31 8.47 17.73
N GLY A 26 8.17 7.81 18.52
CA GLY A 26 9.61 8.08 18.53
C GLY A 26 10.30 7.69 17.20
N LYS A 27 9.90 6.58 16.59
CA LYS A 27 10.46 6.12 15.30
C LYS A 27 9.97 6.94 14.12
N LEU A 28 8.74 7.47 14.16
CA LEU A 28 8.19 8.29 13.09
C LEU A 28 8.94 9.61 12.91
N SER A 29 9.59 10.13 13.94
CA SER A 29 10.46 11.31 13.86
C SER A 29 11.76 11.06 13.10
N LEU A 30 12.13 9.79 12.87
CA LEU A 30 13.35 9.40 12.17
C LEU A 30 13.16 9.20 10.67
N VAL A 31 11.92 9.33 10.16
CA VAL A 31 11.59 9.04 8.76
C VAL A 31 10.90 10.22 8.10
N ASN A 32 10.86 10.22 6.78
CA ASN A 32 10.32 11.30 5.97
C ASN A 32 8.97 10.92 5.28
N GLY A 33 8.46 9.75 5.56
CA GLY A 33 7.20 9.22 5.04
C GLY A 33 6.99 7.79 5.47
N VAL A 34 5.80 7.24 5.24
CA VAL A 34 5.45 5.87 5.62
C VAL A 34 4.80 5.11 4.47
N LEU A 35 4.98 3.79 4.49
CA LEU A 35 4.36 2.84 3.57
C LEU A 35 3.51 1.85 4.39
N PHE A 36 2.20 1.78 4.11
CA PHE A 36 1.33 0.72 4.59
C PHE A 36 1.29 -0.40 3.56
N THR A 37 1.81 -1.56 3.92
CA THR A 37 1.95 -2.70 3.02
C THR A 37 0.68 -3.54 2.91
N GLY A 38 0.69 -4.50 1.98
CA GLY A 38 -0.31 -5.56 1.91
C GLY A 38 -0.29 -6.47 3.13
N GLY A 39 -1.34 -7.27 3.27
CA GLY A 39 -1.52 -8.19 4.40
C GLY A 39 -2.98 -8.62 4.55
N SER A 40 -3.35 -9.08 5.77
CA SER A 40 -4.72 -9.57 6.03
C SER A 40 -5.33 -9.11 7.36
N VAL A 41 -4.57 -8.47 8.24
CA VAL A 41 -5.00 -8.13 9.61
C VAL A 41 -5.74 -6.79 9.63
N LYS A 42 -7.06 -6.82 9.85
CA LYS A 42 -7.95 -5.64 9.86
C LYS A 42 -8.46 -5.24 11.25
N ARG A 43 -8.01 -5.88 12.31
CA ARG A 43 -8.50 -5.67 13.68
C ARG A 43 -7.37 -5.81 14.71
N GLY A 44 -7.67 -5.45 15.97
CA GLY A 44 -6.75 -5.62 17.09
C GLY A 44 -5.59 -4.63 17.11
N PRO A 45 -4.51 -4.93 17.85
CA PRO A 45 -3.41 -4.00 18.11
C PRO A 45 -2.75 -3.43 16.85
N TYR A 46 -2.68 -4.22 15.78
CA TYR A 46 -2.14 -3.78 14.49
C TYR A 46 -2.98 -2.63 13.90
N PHE A 47 -4.31 -2.79 13.84
CA PHE A 47 -5.20 -1.75 13.33
C PHE A 47 -5.13 -0.47 14.16
N GLU A 48 -5.08 -0.60 15.49
CA GLU A 48 -4.93 0.58 16.37
C GLU A 48 -3.58 1.29 16.18
N THR A 49 -2.52 0.54 15.88
CA THR A 49 -1.22 1.13 15.53
C THR A 49 -1.29 1.89 14.20
N ILE A 50 -1.90 1.29 13.18
CA ILE A 50 -2.09 1.94 11.88
C ILE A 50 -2.91 3.24 12.02
N LYS A 51 -3.97 3.26 12.85
CA LYS A 51 -4.72 4.49 13.14
C LYS A 51 -3.84 5.60 13.72
N LYS A 52 -2.98 5.26 14.69
CA LYS A 52 -2.06 6.22 15.31
C LYS A 52 -1.04 6.77 14.31
N VAL A 53 -0.49 5.90 13.47
CA VAL A 53 0.45 6.30 12.41
C VAL A 53 -0.25 7.18 11.38
N PHE A 54 -1.48 6.81 10.96
CA PHE A 54 -2.26 7.61 10.02
C PHE A 54 -2.59 8.99 10.59
N GLN A 55 -3.00 9.08 11.86
CA GLN A 55 -3.22 10.38 12.53
C GLN A 55 -1.93 11.22 12.55
N TYR A 56 -0.79 10.61 12.86
CA TYR A 56 0.50 11.32 12.81
C TYR A 56 0.81 11.88 11.40
N VAL A 57 0.49 11.13 10.35
CA VAL A 57 0.62 11.61 8.96
C VAL A 57 -0.23 12.87 8.74
N LEU A 58 -1.49 12.85 9.16
CA LEU A 58 -2.38 14.01 9.03
C LEU A 58 -1.85 15.20 9.82
N ASP A 59 -1.53 15.01 11.11
CA ASP A 59 -1.03 16.07 12.00
C ASP A 59 0.23 16.75 11.46
N LYS A 60 1.17 15.98 10.88
CA LYS A 60 2.38 16.52 10.26
C LYS A 60 2.06 17.42 9.06
N ASN A 61 1.19 16.95 8.18
CA ASN A 61 0.82 17.71 6.99
C ASN A 61 -0.04 18.93 7.34
N ASP A 62 -0.93 18.83 8.33
CA ASP A 62 -1.71 19.96 8.84
C ASP A 62 -0.81 21.04 9.49
N ALA A 63 0.31 20.62 10.09
CA ALA A 63 1.35 21.51 10.58
C ALA A 63 2.26 22.09 9.47
N GLY A 64 1.96 21.84 8.20
CA GLY A 64 2.75 22.30 7.05
C GLY A 64 4.06 21.54 6.82
N VAL A 65 4.28 20.40 7.49
CA VAL A 65 5.45 19.55 7.32
C VAL A 65 5.10 18.41 6.36
N PRO A 66 5.59 18.39 5.12
CA PRO A 66 5.30 17.32 4.16
C PRO A 66 5.71 15.95 4.71
N PHE A 67 4.75 15.06 4.87
CA PHE A 67 4.95 13.69 5.36
C PHE A 67 4.06 12.73 4.57
N PRO A 68 4.54 12.17 3.45
CA PRO A 68 3.74 11.35 2.56
C PRO A 68 3.43 9.98 3.15
N LEU A 69 2.27 9.45 2.75
CA LEU A 69 1.87 8.07 2.96
C LEU A 69 1.61 7.40 1.61
N PHE A 70 2.20 6.24 1.42
CA PHE A 70 1.78 5.31 0.39
C PHE A 70 1.14 4.08 1.03
N ALA A 71 -0.07 3.70 0.58
CA ALA A 71 -0.81 2.59 1.15
C ALA A 71 -1.24 1.61 0.06
N GLN A 72 -0.85 0.34 0.17
CA GLN A 72 -1.16 -0.66 -0.85
C GLN A 72 -1.97 -1.83 -0.28
N CYS A 73 -2.92 -2.35 -1.06
CA CYS A 73 -3.75 -3.51 -0.74
C CYS A 73 -4.39 -3.38 0.65
N LEU A 74 -4.02 -4.18 1.65
CA LEU A 74 -4.50 -4.02 3.03
C LEU A 74 -4.33 -2.59 3.55
N GLY A 75 -3.21 -1.93 3.21
CA GLY A 75 -2.98 -0.54 3.61
C GLY A 75 -4.09 0.40 3.13
N PHE A 76 -4.52 0.28 1.87
CA PHE A 76 -5.64 1.06 1.34
C PHE A 76 -6.97 0.69 2.01
N GLU A 77 -7.22 -0.60 2.24
CA GLU A 77 -8.40 -1.06 2.96
C GLU A 77 -8.49 -0.45 4.37
N LEU A 78 -7.38 -0.46 5.12
CA LEU A 78 -7.32 0.12 6.47
C LEU A 78 -7.53 1.64 6.46
N VAL A 79 -6.90 2.36 5.52
CA VAL A 79 -7.11 3.80 5.38
C VAL A 79 -8.57 4.11 5.05
N SER A 80 -9.22 3.32 4.17
CA SER A 80 -10.64 3.48 3.85
C SER A 80 -11.53 3.28 5.08
N MET A 81 -11.26 2.25 5.90
CA MET A 81 -11.98 2.00 7.16
C MET A 81 -11.77 3.14 8.17
N ILE A 82 -10.56 3.69 8.28
CA ILE A 82 -10.24 4.77 9.21
C ILE A 82 -10.94 6.07 8.80
N VAL A 83 -10.87 6.43 7.52
CA VAL A 83 -11.45 7.67 6.98
C VAL A 83 -12.98 7.63 7.04
N SER A 84 -13.60 6.51 6.62
CA SER A 84 -15.04 6.34 6.67
C SER A 84 -15.60 6.18 8.08
N LYS A 85 -14.75 5.81 9.06
CA LYS A 85 -15.15 5.38 10.41
C LYS A 85 -16.13 4.18 10.40
N ASP A 86 -16.09 3.41 9.32
CA ASP A 86 -16.95 2.24 9.10
C ASP A 86 -16.12 0.99 8.84
N ASN A 87 -16.18 0.02 9.77
CA ASN A 87 -15.46 -1.24 9.64
C ASN A 87 -16.06 -2.18 8.58
N ASN A 88 -17.25 -1.85 8.05
CA ASN A 88 -17.97 -2.62 7.02
C ASN A 88 -18.00 -1.91 5.67
N ILE A 89 -17.18 -0.88 5.48
CA ILE A 89 -17.13 -0.10 4.23
C ILE A 89 -16.68 -0.93 3.03
N LEU A 90 -15.91 -1.99 3.27
CA LEU A 90 -15.33 -2.83 2.23
C LEU A 90 -16.34 -3.81 1.65
N GLU A 91 -16.19 -4.11 0.36
CA GLU A 91 -17.00 -5.03 -0.44
C GLU A 91 -16.13 -6.19 -0.94
N SER A 92 -16.76 -7.30 -1.31
CA SER A 92 -16.08 -8.48 -1.83
C SER A 92 -15.96 -8.41 -3.36
N PHE A 93 -14.75 -8.70 -3.89
CA PHE A 93 -14.45 -8.77 -5.33
C PHE A 93 -13.66 -10.04 -5.67
N HIS A 94 -13.75 -10.49 -6.91
CA HIS A 94 -13.06 -11.67 -7.44
C HIS A 94 -11.81 -11.27 -8.23
N ALA A 95 -10.76 -10.77 -7.53
CA ALA A 95 -9.52 -10.30 -8.13
C ALA A 95 -8.29 -10.95 -7.48
N SER A 96 -8.23 -12.28 -7.47
CA SER A 96 -7.16 -13.07 -6.87
C SER A 96 -6.14 -13.47 -7.91
N ASP A 97 -4.86 -13.14 -7.67
CA ASP A 97 -3.76 -13.48 -8.58
C ASP A 97 -4.07 -13.06 -10.04
N GLN A 98 -4.70 -11.91 -10.22
CA GLN A 98 -5.16 -11.40 -11.50
C GLN A 98 -4.22 -10.33 -12.01
N ALA A 99 -3.61 -10.55 -13.19
CA ALA A 99 -3.03 -9.46 -13.96
C ALA A 99 -4.16 -8.61 -14.54
N SER A 100 -4.08 -7.28 -14.40
CA SER A 100 -5.17 -6.39 -14.74
C SER A 100 -4.70 -5.12 -15.44
N THR A 101 -5.65 -4.42 -16.05
CA THR A 101 -5.50 -3.05 -16.57
C THR A 101 -5.91 -2.04 -15.49
N LEU A 102 -5.50 -0.78 -15.69
CA LEU A 102 -6.01 0.35 -14.95
C LEU A 102 -6.84 1.24 -15.88
N GLN A 103 -8.11 1.40 -15.59
CA GLN A 103 -8.98 2.30 -16.33
C GLN A 103 -8.99 3.68 -15.66
N PHE A 104 -8.84 4.74 -16.45
CA PHE A 104 -8.79 6.12 -15.99
C PHE A 104 -10.16 6.80 -16.22
N PRO A 105 -11.01 6.96 -15.20
CA PRO A 105 -12.33 7.59 -15.37
C PRO A 105 -12.24 9.05 -15.79
N ASN A 106 -11.16 9.74 -15.41
CA ASN A 106 -10.92 11.14 -15.74
C ASN A 106 -9.42 11.42 -15.92
N TYR A 107 -9.01 11.63 -17.16
CA TYR A 107 -7.60 11.95 -17.50
C TYR A 107 -7.15 13.31 -16.94
N SER A 108 -8.04 14.28 -16.74
CA SER A 108 -7.66 15.58 -16.14
C SER A 108 -7.21 15.45 -14.69
N SER A 109 -7.59 14.38 -14.00
CA SER A 109 -7.17 14.10 -12.62
C SER A 109 -5.73 13.59 -12.49
N LEU A 110 -5.03 13.34 -13.61
CA LEU A 110 -3.66 12.82 -13.60
C LEU A 110 -2.64 13.92 -13.27
N GLN A 111 -2.96 15.19 -13.54
CA GLN A 111 -2.10 16.32 -13.20
C GLN A 111 -1.91 16.41 -11.68
N GLY A 112 -0.68 16.52 -11.22
CA GLY A 112 -0.31 16.54 -9.81
C GLY A 112 -0.35 15.16 -9.13
N SER A 113 -0.78 14.11 -9.83
CA SER A 113 -0.90 12.76 -9.29
C SER A 113 0.36 11.91 -9.49
N VAL A 114 0.33 10.69 -8.93
CA VAL A 114 1.37 9.68 -9.16
C VAL A 114 1.60 9.39 -10.65
N PHE A 115 0.57 9.56 -11.49
CA PHE A 115 0.64 9.30 -12.92
C PHE A 115 1.16 10.49 -13.77
N GLU A 116 1.32 11.67 -13.18
CA GLU A 116 1.77 12.85 -13.93
C GLU A 116 3.10 12.66 -14.67
N ARG A 117 4.00 11.85 -14.09
CA ARG A 117 5.34 11.62 -14.65
C ARG A 117 5.43 10.40 -15.56
N PHE A 118 4.32 9.71 -15.76
CA PHE A 118 4.29 8.58 -16.68
C PHE A 118 4.29 9.06 -18.12
N HIS A 119 5.07 8.38 -18.97
CA HIS A 119 5.01 8.66 -20.39
C HIS A 119 3.59 8.39 -20.92
N PRO A 120 3.03 9.22 -21.82
CA PRO A 120 1.67 9.05 -22.35
C PRO A 120 1.39 7.66 -22.91
N ASP A 121 2.37 7.04 -23.58
CA ASP A 121 2.24 5.67 -24.10
C ASP A 121 2.09 4.63 -22.98
N LEU A 122 2.79 4.82 -21.85
CA LEU A 122 2.66 3.94 -20.69
C LEU A 122 1.28 4.08 -20.03
N ILE A 123 0.74 5.30 -19.95
CA ILE A 123 -0.64 5.54 -19.50
C ILE A 123 -1.65 4.81 -20.41
N LYS A 124 -1.46 4.91 -21.73
CA LYS A 124 -2.32 4.18 -22.68
C LYS A 124 -2.19 2.67 -22.50
N LYS A 125 -0.97 2.15 -22.36
CA LYS A 125 -0.72 0.72 -22.13
C LYS A 125 -1.33 0.24 -20.82
N LEU A 126 -1.32 1.02 -19.74
CA LEU A 126 -2.00 0.69 -18.49
C LEU A 126 -3.50 0.43 -18.69
N SER A 127 -4.14 1.10 -19.63
CA SER A 127 -5.57 0.92 -19.93
C SER A 127 -5.85 -0.27 -20.88
N THR A 128 -4.87 -0.73 -21.64
CA THR A 128 -5.06 -1.73 -22.70
C THR A 128 -4.34 -3.05 -22.46
N SER A 129 -3.36 -3.07 -21.56
CA SER A 129 -2.51 -4.22 -21.26
C SER A 129 -2.51 -4.51 -19.76
N CYS A 130 -2.48 -5.79 -19.39
CA CYS A 130 -2.45 -6.23 -18.01
C CYS A 130 -1.05 -6.00 -17.40
N LEU A 131 -0.76 -4.78 -16.98
CA LEU A 131 0.55 -4.36 -16.44
C LEU A 131 0.62 -4.32 -14.92
N VAL A 132 -0.51 -4.49 -14.22
CA VAL A 132 -0.57 -4.44 -12.76
C VAL A 132 -1.08 -5.74 -12.18
N MET A 133 -0.61 -6.07 -10.98
CA MET A 133 -1.01 -7.29 -10.28
C MET A 133 -2.01 -7.00 -9.18
N GLN A 134 -3.19 -7.56 -9.31
CA GLN A 134 -4.20 -7.60 -8.28
C GLN A 134 -4.01 -8.86 -7.44
N ASN A 135 -4.04 -8.72 -6.14
CA ASN A 135 -3.95 -9.87 -5.24
C ASN A 135 -4.78 -9.62 -4.00
N HIS A 136 -6.05 -9.54 -4.20
CA HIS A 136 -7.03 -9.50 -3.12
C HIS A 136 -7.30 -10.93 -2.69
N LYS A 137 -6.46 -11.48 -1.88
CA LYS A 137 -6.32 -12.91 -1.64
C LYS A 137 -7.30 -13.44 -0.58
N ASN A 138 -7.56 -14.69 -0.46
CA ASN A 138 -7.33 -16.03 -0.99
C ASN A 138 -8.36 -16.99 -0.43
N ASN A 139 -8.85 -17.86 -1.23
CA ASN A 139 -9.55 -19.03 -0.75
C ASN A 139 -8.53 -20.14 -0.45
N TYR A 140 -7.97 -20.17 0.76
CA TYR A 140 -7.77 -21.46 1.39
C TYR A 140 -8.88 -21.62 2.41
N LEU A 141 -9.82 -22.48 2.08
CA LEU A 141 -10.71 -23.10 3.03
C LEU A 141 -9.82 -23.89 3.99
N TYR A 142 -9.35 -23.26 5.07
CA TYR A 142 -8.79 -24.00 6.17
C TYR A 142 -9.97 -24.65 6.88
N LEU A 143 -10.17 -25.92 6.55
CA LEU A 143 -11.02 -26.80 7.34
C LEU A 143 -10.29 -27.03 8.66
N LEU A 144 -10.52 -26.18 9.66
CA LEU A 144 -10.14 -26.49 11.03
C LEU A 144 -11.19 -27.46 11.56
N VAL A 145 -10.89 -28.74 11.48
CA VAL A 145 -11.69 -29.82 12.09
C VAL A 145 -11.26 -29.93 13.54
N PHE A 146 -12.02 -29.34 14.45
CA PHE A 146 -12.00 -29.76 15.87
C PHE A 146 -13.01 -30.87 16.09
N PRO A 147 -12.83 -31.74 17.09
CA PRO A 147 -13.60 -33.00 17.22
C PRO A 147 -15.12 -32.89 17.16
N ASN A 148 -15.72 -31.69 17.26
CA ASN A 148 -17.17 -31.49 17.20
C ASN A 148 -17.62 -30.20 16.54
N MET A 149 -16.77 -29.53 15.76
CA MET A 149 -17.15 -28.26 15.15
C MET A 149 -16.33 -27.93 13.88
N VAL A 150 -17.02 -27.68 12.77
CA VAL A 150 -16.41 -27.27 11.49
C VAL A 150 -16.57 -25.77 11.35
N TYR A 151 -15.46 -25.03 11.36
CA TYR A 151 -15.47 -23.59 11.08
C TYR A 151 -15.13 -23.36 9.60
N PHE A 152 -16.05 -22.78 8.88
CA PHE A 152 -15.82 -22.21 7.55
C PHE A 152 -15.30 -20.77 7.72
N LEU A 153 -14.01 -20.57 7.61
CA LEU A 153 -13.44 -19.23 7.53
C LEU A 153 -13.53 -18.75 6.07
N ASN A 154 -14.61 -18.05 5.78
CA ASN A 154 -14.80 -17.38 4.50
C ASN A 154 -13.94 -16.11 4.51
N TRP A 155 -12.81 -16.13 3.81
CA TRP A 155 -11.94 -14.97 3.66
C TRP A 155 -12.34 -14.28 2.37
N SER A 156 -13.21 -13.26 2.50
CA SER A 156 -13.63 -12.43 1.37
C SER A 156 -12.47 -11.53 0.92
N LYS A 157 -12.38 -11.36 -0.37
CA LYS A 157 -11.47 -10.46 -1.07
C LYS A 157 -12.06 -9.06 -0.98
N TYR A 158 -11.31 -8.11 -0.41
CA TYR A 158 -11.85 -6.81 -0.07
C TYR A 158 -11.39 -5.73 -1.04
N GLY A 159 -12.29 -4.83 -1.33
CA GLY A 159 -12.08 -3.61 -2.09
C GLY A 159 -13.20 -2.63 -1.78
N ILE A 160 -13.35 -1.62 -2.59
CA ILE A 160 -14.45 -0.65 -2.52
C ILE A 160 -14.91 -0.29 -3.93
N SER A 161 -16.22 -0.34 -4.19
CA SER A 161 -16.76 0.09 -5.48
C SER A 161 -16.68 1.61 -5.64
N PRO A 162 -16.57 2.12 -6.89
CA PRO A 162 -16.63 3.55 -7.14
C PRO A 162 -17.93 4.19 -6.63
N LYS A 163 -19.03 3.45 -6.65
CA LYS A 163 -20.32 3.90 -6.12
C LYS A 163 -20.24 4.10 -4.61
N ARG A 164 -19.82 3.05 -3.87
CA ARG A 164 -19.74 3.08 -2.41
C ARG A 164 -18.77 4.14 -1.90
N LEU A 165 -17.64 4.35 -2.60
CA LEU A 165 -16.71 5.41 -2.26
C LEU A 165 -17.34 6.79 -2.42
N ARG A 166 -18.08 7.03 -3.51
CA ARG A 166 -18.74 8.32 -3.77
C ARG A 166 -19.92 8.61 -2.85
N GLU A 167 -20.67 7.58 -2.46
CA GLU A 167 -21.83 7.70 -1.56
C GLU A 167 -21.44 7.88 -0.09
N ASN A 168 -20.19 7.61 0.28
CA ASN A 168 -19.68 7.89 1.61
C ASN A 168 -19.02 9.27 1.65
N ASP A 169 -19.64 10.23 2.33
CA ASP A 169 -19.22 11.64 2.37
C ASP A 169 -17.78 11.81 2.86
N ALA A 170 -17.34 11.01 3.84
CA ALA A 170 -15.99 11.09 4.36
C ALA A 170 -14.96 10.62 3.33
N LEU A 171 -15.23 9.52 2.62
CA LEU A 171 -14.33 9.00 1.59
C LEU A 171 -14.30 9.90 0.35
N SER A 172 -15.46 10.36 -0.12
CA SER A 172 -15.57 11.21 -1.32
C SER A 172 -14.98 12.61 -1.10
N SER A 173 -15.04 13.13 0.13
CA SER A 173 -14.36 14.38 0.51
C SER A 173 -12.86 14.22 0.70
N PHE A 174 -12.39 13.02 1.07
CA PHE A 174 -10.99 12.76 1.34
C PHE A 174 -10.22 12.34 0.10
N PHE A 175 -10.79 11.48 -0.76
CA PHE A 175 -10.15 10.89 -1.91
C PHE A 175 -10.68 11.39 -3.26
N LYS A 176 -9.79 11.48 -4.24
CA LYS A 176 -10.10 11.45 -5.67
C LYS A 176 -9.77 10.07 -6.23
N ILE A 177 -10.66 9.49 -7.03
CA ILE A 177 -10.42 8.24 -7.75
C ILE A 177 -9.57 8.55 -8.97
N LEU A 178 -8.41 7.89 -9.09
CA LEU A 178 -7.52 8.00 -10.25
C LEU A 178 -7.77 6.84 -11.23
N THR A 179 -7.85 5.62 -10.72
CA THR A 179 -8.10 4.45 -11.56
C THR A 179 -9.09 3.47 -10.94
N ILE A 180 -9.74 2.71 -11.82
CA ILE A 180 -10.61 1.60 -11.48
C ILE A 180 -10.18 0.35 -12.27
N SER A 181 -10.55 -0.83 -11.81
CA SER A 181 -10.32 -2.10 -12.51
C SER A 181 -11.53 -3.01 -12.38
N PRO A 182 -11.83 -3.85 -13.38
CA PRO A 182 -12.80 -4.91 -13.24
C PRO A 182 -12.17 -6.12 -12.55
N ASP A 183 -12.96 -6.87 -11.80
CA ASP A 183 -12.62 -8.20 -11.33
C ASP A 183 -12.93 -9.26 -12.41
N GLU A 184 -12.75 -10.55 -12.09
CA GLU A 184 -13.00 -11.67 -13.02
C GLU A 184 -14.46 -11.77 -13.46
N ASN A 185 -15.40 -11.21 -12.70
CA ASN A 185 -16.84 -11.20 -13.00
C ASN A 185 -17.28 -9.90 -13.68
N GLY A 186 -16.36 -8.96 -13.93
CA GLY A 186 -16.66 -7.65 -14.48
C GLY A 186 -17.13 -6.62 -13.41
N GLU A 187 -17.16 -6.98 -12.13
CA GLU A 187 -17.47 -6.05 -11.05
C GLU A 187 -16.34 -5.04 -10.86
N VAL A 188 -16.68 -3.76 -10.86
CA VAL A 188 -15.68 -2.68 -10.88
C VAL A 188 -15.38 -2.20 -9.47
N TYR A 189 -14.08 -2.16 -9.15
CA TYR A 189 -13.57 -1.60 -7.90
C TYR A 189 -12.53 -0.49 -8.13
N VAL A 190 -12.32 0.30 -7.09
CA VAL A 190 -11.34 1.39 -7.09
C VAL A 190 -9.94 0.81 -6.97
N SER A 191 -9.07 1.11 -7.94
CA SER A 191 -7.71 0.59 -7.98
C SER A 191 -6.67 1.56 -7.44
N THR A 192 -6.81 2.86 -7.74
CA THR A 192 -5.90 3.89 -7.24
C THR A 192 -6.67 5.12 -6.82
N VAL A 193 -6.34 5.65 -5.65
CA VAL A 193 -6.84 6.93 -5.15
C VAL A 193 -5.70 7.80 -4.65
N GLU A 194 -5.93 9.10 -4.62
CA GLU A 194 -5.12 10.06 -3.88
C GLU A 194 -5.96 10.93 -2.99
N ALA A 195 -5.43 11.30 -1.82
CA ALA A 195 -6.11 12.28 -0.98
C ALA A 195 -6.12 13.66 -1.64
N GLN A 196 -7.21 14.41 -1.44
CA GLN A 196 -7.37 15.74 -2.06
C GLN A 196 -6.46 16.80 -1.42
N LYS A 197 -6.16 16.67 -0.11
CA LYS A 197 -5.43 17.67 0.67
C LYS A 197 -4.06 17.22 1.17
N TYR A 198 -3.76 15.92 1.08
CA TYR A 198 -2.57 15.33 1.69
C TYR A 198 -1.75 14.56 0.67
N PRO A 199 -0.43 14.44 0.83
CA PRO A 199 0.41 13.62 -0.02
C PRO A 199 0.23 12.12 0.32
N ILE A 200 -1.00 11.63 0.13
CA ILE A 200 -1.40 10.26 0.42
C ILE A 200 -1.90 9.61 -0.87
N THR A 201 -1.21 8.55 -1.29
CA THR A 201 -1.57 7.75 -2.46
C THR A 201 -1.87 6.33 -2.01
N CYS A 202 -2.99 5.76 -2.49
CA CYS A 202 -3.35 4.39 -2.16
C CYS A 202 -3.60 3.58 -3.44
N THR A 203 -3.14 2.31 -3.43
CA THR A 203 -3.41 1.34 -4.48
C THR A 203 -4.05 0.09 -3.91
N GLN A 204 -5.06 -0.46 -4.58
CA GLN A 204 -5.58 -1.78 -4.22
C GLN A 204 -4.67 -2.88 -4.80
N TRP A 205 -4.01 -2.62 -5.91
CA TRP A 205 -3.05 -3.48 -6.56
C TRP A 205 -1.64 -3.34 -5.97
N HIS A 206 -0.73 -4.22 -6.38
CA HIS A 206 0.61 -4.39 -5.87
C HIS A 206 1.66 -3.88 -6.86
N PRO A 207 2.10 -2.62 -6.79
CA PRO A 207 3.12 -2.10 -7.69
C PRO A 207 4.49 -2.79 -7.54
N GLU A 208 4.81 -3.33 -6.37
CA GLU A 208 6.10 -3.96 -6.09
C GLU A 208 6.30 -5.31 -6.78
N LYS A 209 5.22 -6.03 -7.10
CA LYS A 209 5.31 -7.42 -7.52
C LYS A 209 6.03 -7.62 -8.85
N ALA A 210 5.86 -6.72 -9.80
CA ALA A 210 6.46 -6.85 -11.13
C ALA A 210 7.99 -6.95 -11.13
N ILE A 211 8.67 -6.44 -10.09
CA ILE A 211 10.12 -6.51 -9.96
C ILE A 211 10.55 -7.61 -8.98
N PHE A 212 9.84 -7.76 -7.85
CA PHE A 212 10.36 -8.49 -6.70
C PHE A 212 9.72 -9.84 -6.45
N GLU A 213 8.61 -10.19 -7.12
CA GLU A 213 7.94 -11.46 -6.91
C GLU A 213 7.85 -12.31 -8.19
N TRP A 214 8.48 -13.50 -8.18
CA TRP A 214 8.60 -14.40 -9.33
C TRP A 214 7.87 -15.72 -9.18
N ARG A 215 7.25 -15.99 -8.03
CA ARG A 215 6.61 -17.28 -7.73
C ARG A 215 5.24 -17.47 -8.39
N LYS A 216 4.60 -16.38 -8.80
CA LYS A 216 3.24 -16.38 -9.33
C LYS A 216 3.27 -16.14 -10.83
N PRO A 217 2.78 -17.08 -11.64
CA PRO A 217 2.87 -16.99 -13.12
C PRO A 217 2.06 -15.86 -13.72
N MET A 218 1.06 -15.33 -12.99
CA MET A 218 0.21 -14.23 -13.47
C MET A 218 0.82 -12.85 -13.26
N ILE A 219 1.92 -12.73 -12.51
CA ILE A 219 2.56 -11.44 -12.30
C ILE A 219 3.18 -10.96 -13.61
N PRO A 220 2.84 -9.74 -14.09
CA PRO A 220 3.44 -9.21 -15.32
C PRO A 220 4.88 -8.76 -15.05
N HIS A 221 5.83 -9.25 -15.85
CA HIS A 221 7.27 -8.93 -15.75
C HIS A 221 7.80 -8.21 -16.99
N SER A 222 6.93 -7.67 -17.84
CA SER A 222 7.34 -6.89 -19.01
C SER A 222 8.09 -5.63 -18.60
N GLU A 223 8.87 -5.07 -19.51
CA GLU A 223 9.55 -3.79 -19.30
C GLU A 223 8.57 -2.68 -18.88
N ASP A 224 7.40 -2.62 -19.50
CA ASP A 224 6.36 -1.66 -19.15
C ASP A 224 5.87 -1.86 -17.69
N ALA A 225 5.67 -3.11 -17.24
CA ALA A 225 5.27 -3.40 -15.86
C ALA A 225 6.37 -3.01 -14.85
N VAL A 226 7.63 -3.24 -15.19
CA VAL A 226 8.79 -2.79 -14.40
C VAL A 226 8.84 -1.26 -14.33
N GLN A 227 8.62 -0.56 -15.43
CA GLN A 227 8.56 0.91 -15.46
C GLN A 227 7.42 1.46 -14.60
N VAL A 228 6.26 0.80 -14.56
CA VAL A 228 5.15 1.16 -13.65
C VAL A 228 5.62 1.11 -12.19
N THR A 229 6.26 0.02 -11.77
CA THR A 229 6.83 -0.10 -10.40
C THR A 229 7.81 1.03 -10.09
N GLN A 230 8.75 1.29 -11.01
CA GLN A 230 9.78 2.32 -10.84
C GLN A 230 9.17 3.71 -10.71
N ASN A 231 8.17 4.03 -11.53
CA ASN A 231 7.50 5.34 -11.48
C ASN A 231 6.76 5.57 -10.16
N PHE A 232 6.07 4.55 -9.62
CA PHE A 232 5.44 4.63 -8.31
C PHE A 232 6.46 4.84 -7.19
N ALA A 233 7.55 4.08 -7.20
CA ALA A 233 8.63 4.23 -6.23
C ALA A 233 9.27 5.63 -6.31
N ASN A 234 9.61 6.08 -7.52
CA ASN A 234 10.20 7.40 -7.76
C ASN A 234 9.27 8.53 -7.31
N TYR A 235 7.97 8.41 -7.56
CA TYR A 235 6.99 9.39 -7.09
C TYR A 235 6.99 9.46 -5.56
N PHE A 236 6.82 8.33 -4.87
CA PHE A 236 6.78 8.30 -3.41
C PHE A 236 8.06 8.86 -2.78
N ILE A 237 9.22 8.44 -3.27
CA ILE A 237 10.52 8.98 -2.83
C ILE A 237 10.60 10.49 -3.08
N SER A 238 10.11 10.96 -4.21
CA SER A 238 10.11 12.41 -4.51
C SER A 238 9.25 13.21 -3.52
N GLN A 239 8.13 12.65 -3.07
CA GLN A 239 7.30 13.26 -2.03
C GLN A 239 8.02 13.25 -0.68
N ALA A 240 8.64 12.13 -0.29
CA ALA A 240 9.39 12.02 0.96
C ALA A 240 10.58 13.01 1.03
N ARG A 241 11.21 13.30 -0.11
CA ARG A 241 12.31 14.31 -0.20
C ARG A 241 11.86 15.75 0.06
N LYS A 242 10.58 16.05 -0.02
CA LYS A 242 10.05 17.38 0.34
C LYS A 242 10.02 17.62 1.85
N SER A 243 10.07 16.57 2.66
CA SER A 243 10.10 16.67 4.11
C SER A 243 11.38 17.38 4.57
N PRO A 244 11.29 18.37 5.47
CA PRO A 244 12.46 19.03 6.06
C PRO A 244 13.14 18.18 7.14
N ASN A 245 12.56 17.04 7.50
CA ASN A 245 13.07 16.19 8.57
C ASN A 245 14.50 15.69 8.26
N ARG A 246 15.40 15.86 9.23
CA ARG A 246 16.83 15.48 9.13
C ARG A 246 17.25 14.81 10.43
N PRO A 247 16.86 13.56 10.65
CA PRO A 247 17.26 12.85 11.86
C PRO A 247 18.77 12.66 11.91
N PRO A 248 19.37 12.55 13.13
CA PRO A 248 20.78 12.24 13.30
C PRO A 248 21.15 10.92 12.58
N ALA A 249 22.31 10.91 11.89
CA ALA A 249 22.69 9.78 11.06
C ALA A 249 22.88 8.47 11.85
N ASP A 250 23.40 8.55 13.07
CA ASP A 250 23.54 7.42 14.00
C ASP A 250 22.17 6.82 14.32
N LYS A 251 21.17 7.65 14.66
CA LYS A 251 19.81 7.20 14.94
C LYS A 251 19.14 6.55 13.72
N VAL A 252 19.44 7.04 12.51
CA VAL A 252 18.96 6.42 11.27
C VAL A 252 19.57 5.03 11.13
N LEU A 253 20.90 4.91 11.24
CA LEU A 253 21.62 3.63 11.07
C LEU A 253 21.17 2.57 12.07
N ASP A 254 20.93 2.94 13.33
CA ASP A 254 20.44 2.04 14.38
C ASP A 254 19.05 1.46 14.11
N ASN A 255 18.26 2.10 13.22
CA ASN A 255 16.87 1.71 12.92
C ASN A 255 16.67 1.14 11.51
N LEU A 256 17.75 0.81 10.79
CA LEU A 256 17.64 0.18 9.47
C LEU A 256 17.19 -1.28 9.58
N ILE A 257 16.37 -1.71 8.62
CA ILE A 257 15.98 -3.12 8.49
C ILE A 257 17.17 -4.05 8.30
N TYR A 258 18.27 -3.53 7.74
CA TYR A 258 19.53 -4.28 7.54
C TYR A 258 20.23 -4.69 8.84
N ASN A 259 19.81 -4.14 9.99
CA ASN A 259 20.30 -4.57 11.30
C ASN A 259 19.66 -5.89 11.77
N TYR A 260 18.65 -6.38 11.04
CA TYR A 260 17.95 -7.62 11.33
C TYR A 260 18.26 -8.67 10.27
N ILE A 261 18.37 -9.93 10.70
CA ILE A 261 18.63 -11.05 9.80
C ILE A 261 17.31 -11.61 9.30
N PRO A 262 17.05 -11.60 7.96
CA PRO A 262 15.85 -12.23 7.44
C PRO A 262 15.93 -13.76 7.56
N THR A 263 14.81 -14.38 7.87
CA THR A 263 14.66 -15.84 7.91
C THR A 263 14.00 -16.32 6.62
N PHE A 264 14.64 -17.29 5.93
CA PHE A 264 14.06 -17.90 4.74
C PHE A 264 12.92 -18.84 5.12
N SER A 265 11.72 -18.51 4.70
CA SER A 265 10.50 -19.28 4.96
C SER A 265 9.95 -19.97 3.71
N GLY A 266 10.57 -19.79 2.54
CA GLY A 266 10.06 -20.26 1.25
C GLY A 266 9.87 -21.77 1.12
N LYS A 267 10.53 -22.58 1.95
CA LYS A 267 10.30 -24.05 1.99
C LYS A 267 8.99 -24.44 2.71
N THR A 268 8.56 -23.64 3.68
CA THR A 268 7.40 -23.94 4.55
C THR A 268 6.23 -23.01 4.29
N SER A 269 6.48 -21.78 3.84
CA SER A 269 5.45 -20.79 3.54
C SER A 269 5.14 -20.75 2.03
N LYS A 270 3.85 -20.73 1.70
CA LYS A 270 3.37 -20.47 0.34
C LYS A 270 3.21 -18.97 0.04
N SER A 271 3.33 -18.12 1.05
CA SER A 271 3.01 -16.69 0.95
C SER A 271 4.23 -15.78 0.98
N PHE A 272 5.27 -16.17 1.72
CA PHE A 272 6.47 -15.35 1.89
C PHE A 272 7.72 -16.20 1.75
N GLU A 273 8.74 -15.67 1.10
CA GLU A 273 10.06 -16.32 0.97
C GLU A 273 11.01 -15.91 2.09
N LEU A 274 10.96 -14.65 2.47
CA LEU A 274 11.75 -14.06 3.54
C LEU A 274 10.83 -13.38 4.56
N VAL A 275 11.12 -13.56 5.83
CA VAL A 275 10.43 -12.91 6.94
C VAL A 275 11.44 -12.33 7.92
N TYR A 276 11.11 -11.20 8.52
CA TYR A 276 11.84 -10.64 9.65
C TYR A 276 11.06 -10.91 10.94
N LEU A 277 11.75 -11.47 11.93
CA LEU A 277 11.17 -11.72 13.25
C LEU A 277 11.69 -10.66 14.23
N PHE A 278 10.78 -9.94 14.86
CA PHE A 278 11.10 -8.93 15.87
C PHE A 278 10.60 -9.45 17.23
N SER A 279 11.51 -9.55 18.21
CA SER A 279 11.21 -9.97 19.58
C SER A 279 11.18 -8.77 20.53
#